data_f513c9cd4d03612a26234e1d73f0a578
#
_entry.id   f513c9cd4d03612a26234e1d73f0a578
#
_cell.length_a   1.000
_cell.length_b   1.000
_cell.length_c   1.000
_cell.angle_alpha   90.00
_cell.angle_beta   90.00
_cell.angle_gamma   90.00
#
_symmetry.space_group_name_H-M   'P 1'
#
loop_
_entity.id
_entity.type
_entity.pdbx_description
1 polymer ?
#
loop_
_entity_poly.entity_id
_entity_poly.type
_entity_poly.pdbx_seq_one_letter_code
_entity_poly.pdbx_strand_id
1 'polypeptide(L)'
;MKRHFANMVFALILAAYTVYAALDTFVIVRVLTPDTLPTATAEASTAPTEAPTAAPTVTESPAEQATTAPISTDTEYHDDQIDIVLTTMRVENTTVYVADVQIADISLLKTALAGNTYARNLTESTSVQAANAGAILAINGDYYGAQERGYVLRNGVLYRASAQSGTDALVIGADGNFRIITEGETSADTLVREGAWQVLTFGPALVKDGQVTVSSSDEVGRAMTSNPRTAIGQISEGHYLLVVSDGRTKESTGLSLRQLAELMQSLGAQVAYNLDGGGSSTMVFQGRVVNNPTTNGRSIRERSVSDIVYIGY
;
A
#
# COMPACT_ATOMS: atom_id res chain seq x y z
N MET A 1 55.61 8.12 17.83
CA MET A 1 54.83 9.11 17.09
C MET A 1 54.15 8.51 15.86
N LYS A 2 54.85 7.93 14.88
CA LYS A 2 54.25 7.42 13.61
C LYS A 2 53.08 6.41 13.82
N ARG A 3 53.20 5.49 14.79
CA ARG A 3 52.16 4.48 15.05
C ARG A 3 50.88 5.05 15.67
N HIS A 4 50.96 6.06 16.55
CA HIS A 4 49.82 6.74 17.09
C HIS A 4 49.12 7.61 16.04
N PHE A 5 49.86 8.24 15.15
CA PHE A 5 49.32 9.01 14.04
C PHE A 5 48.54 8.09 13.08
N ALA A 6 49.11 6.92 12.70
CA ALA A 6 48.43 5.95 11.85
C ALA A 6 47.12 5.43 12.50
N ASN A 7 47.13 5.14 13.79
CA ASN A 7 45.92 4.69 14.53
C ASN A 7 44.87 5.80 14.59
N MET A 8 45.25 7.05 14.76
CA MET A 8 44.33 8.20 14.76
C MET A 8 43.71 8.39 13.38
N VAL A 9 44.50 8.32 12.30
CA VAL A 9 43.98 8.42 10.93
C VAL A 9 43.01 7.28 10.63
N PHE A 10 43.36 6.02 11.01
CA PHE A 10 42.45 4.89 10.86
C PHE A 10 41.14 5.07 11.61
N ALA A 11 41.19 5.54 12.87
CA ALA A 11 39.98 5.79 13.66
C ALA A 11 39.07 6.88 13.03
N LEU A 12 39.67 7.94 12.47
CA LEU A 12 38.92 8.99 11.77
C LEU A 12 38.27 8.47 10.48
N ILE A 13 38.98 7.68 9.70
CA ILE A 13 38.43 7.06 8.47
C ILE A 13 37.28 6.12 8.82
N LEU A 14 37.45 5.28 9.86
CA LEU A 14 36.42 4.37 10.31
C LEU A 14 35.17 5.14 10.80
N ALA A 15 35.34 6.19 11.59
CA ALA A 15 34.24 7.02 12.07
C ALA A 15 33.51 7.72 10.90
N ALA A 16 34.26 8.29 9.96
CA ALA A 16 33.68 8.92 8.76
C ALA A 16 32.91 7.92 7.91
N TYR A 17 33.45 6.72 7.72
CA TYR A 17 32.78 5.65 6.98
C TYR A 17 31.51 5.19 7.69
N THR A 18 31.55 5.03 9.02
CA THR A 18 30.37 4.62 9.81
C THR A 18 29.26 5.67 9.72
N VAL A 19 29.62 6.97 9.81
CA VAL A 19 28.65 8.08 9.64
C VAL A 19 28.11 8.08 8.21
N TYR A 20 28.95 7.95 7.20
CA TYR A 20 28.52 7.88 5.82
C TYR A 20 27.56 6.69 5.59
N ALA A 21 27.94 5.50 6.05
CA ALA A 21 27.09 4.30 5.91
C ALA A 21 25.73 4.47 6.59
N ALA A 22 25.69 5.09 7.78
CA ALA A 22 24.44 5.38 8.47
C ALA A 22 23.57 6.41 7.70
N LEU A 23 24.19 7.48 7.20
CA LEU A 23 23.48 8.47 6.39
C LEU A 23 22.97 7.86 5.08
N ASP A 24 23.78 7.07 4.41
CA ASP A 24 23.43 6.40 3.16
C ASP A 24 22.28 5.41 3.32
N THR A 25 22.28 4.68 4.45
CA THR A 25 21.26 3.67 4.73
C THR A 25 19.90 4.29 5.13
N PHE A 26 19.91 5.39 5.88
CA PHE A 26 18.70 5.88 6.57
C PHE A 26 18.25 7.30 6.19
N VAL A 27 19.09 8.08 5.54
CA VAL A 27 18.86 9.53 5.35
C VAL A 27 18.98 9.96 3.89
N ILE A 28 19.98 9.46 3.16
CA ILE A 28 20.21 9.91 1.78
C ILE A 28 19.11 9.34 0.88
N VAL A 29 18.34 10.24 0.28
CA VAL A 29 17.33 9.88 -0.73
C VAL A 29 18.04 9.39 -2.00
N ARG A 30 17.62 8.22 -2.48
CA ARG A 30 18.10 7.66 -3.76
C ARG A 30 16.91 7.46 -4.68
N VAL A 31 16.84 8.26 -5.74
CA VAL A 31 15.90 8.02 -6.84
C VAL A 31 16.34 6.76 -7.57
N LEU A 32 15.41 5.85 -7.77
CA LEU A 32 15.63 4.56 -8.39
C LEU A 32 14.98 4.53 -9.77
N THR A 33 15.58 3.74 -10.67
CA THR A 33 14.98 3.44 -11.98
C THR A 33 14.08 2.22 -11.85
N PRO A 34 12.87 2.25 -12.41
CA PRO A 34 12.01 1.05 -12.48
C PRO A 34 12.72 -0.07 -13.24
N ASP A 35 12.49 -1.32 -12.84
CA ASP A 35 12.94 -2.48 -13.58
C ASP A 35 12.16 -2.54 -14.91
N THR A 36 12.87 -2.52 -16.05
CA THR A 36 12.23 -2.63 -17.37
C THR A 36 12.05 -4.10 -17.71
N LEU A 37 10.82 -4.51 -18.03
CA LEU A 37 10.59 -5.80 -18.67
C LEU A 37 11.38 -5.86 -19.98
N PRO A 38 12.04 -6.98 -20.32
CA PRO A 38 12.57 -7.16 -21.67
C PRO A 38 11.40 -7.06 -22.65
N THR A 39 11.43 -6.06 -23.50
CA THR A 39 10.42 -5.85 -24.54
C THR A 39 10.39 -7.11 -25.40
N ALA A 40 9.29 -7.89 -25.33
CA ALA A 40 9.05 -8.93 -26.30
C ALA A 40 9.01 -8.24 -27.66
N THR A 41 9.97 -8.57 -28.54
CA THR A 41 10.01 -8.08 -29.91
C THR A 41 8.74 -8.55 -30.60
N ALA A 42 7.74 -7.69 -30.68
CA ALA A 42 6.58 -7.95 -31.51
C ALA A 42 7.08 -7.90 -32.96
N GLU A 43 7.17 -9.07 -33.60
CA GLU A 43 7.32 -9.13 -35.04
C GLU A 43 6.11 -8.42 -35.66
N ALA A 44 6.38 -7.29 -36.28
CA ALA A 44 5.40 -6.52 -37.01
C ALA A 44 4.92 -7.34 -38.23
N SER A 45 3.74 -7.95 -38.10
CA SER A 45 3.02 -8.50 -39.26
C SER A 45 2.43 -7.33 -40.04
N THR A 46 3.08 -6.97 -41.14
CA THR A 46 2.59 -6.00 -42.11
C THR A 46 1.53 -6.68 -43.00
N ALA A 47 0.27 -6.46 -42.72
CA ALA A 47 -0.82 -6.66 -43.67
C ALA A 47 -1.33 -5.29 -44.13
N PRO A 48 -1.51 -5.05 -45.45
CA PRO A 48 -2.03 -3.77 -45.94
C PRO A 48 -3.57 -3.73 -45.76
N THR A 49 -4.06 -2.74 -45.05
CA THR A 49 -5.49 -2.48 -44.92
C THR A 49 -5.90 -1.37 -45.90
N GLU A 50 -6.73 -1.73 -46.84
CA GLU A 50 -7.46 -0.76 -47.69
C GLU A 50 -8.44 0.05 -46.86
N ALA A 51 -8.50 1.35 -47.11
CA ALA A 51 -9.42 2.28 -46.47
C ALA A 51 -10.82 2.19 -47.07
N PRO A 52 -11.88 2.09 -46.28
CA PRO A 52 -13.23 2.35 -46.79
C PRO A 52 -13.61 3.83 -46.64
N THR A 53 -14.12 4.39 -47.69
CA THR A 53 -14.72 5.74 -47.83
C THR A 53 -15.90 5.93 -46.87
N ALA A 54 -15.84 7.00 -46.07
CA ALA A 54 -16.87 7.36 -45.10
C ALA A 54 -18.06 8.06 -45.79
N ALA A 55 -19.28 7.61 -45.47
CA ALA A 55 -20.52 8.36 -45.62
C ALA A 55 -20.83 9.12 -44.33
N PRO A 56 -21.47 10.30 -44.37
CA PRO A 56 -21.71 11.09 -43.16
C PRO A 56 -22.87 10.52 -42.36
N THR A 57 -22.57 10.02 -41.17
CA THR A 57 -23.59 9.63 -40.18
C THR A 57 -23.91 10.84 -39.32
N VAL A 58 -25.18 11.16 -39.23
CA VAL A 58 -25.72 12.17 -38.31
C VAL A 58 -25.46 11.74 -36.88
N THR A 59 -24.68 12.52 -36.16
CA THR A 59 -24.38 12.28 -34.75
C THR A 59 -25.56 12.74 -33.91
N GLU A 60 -26.34 11.82 -33.39
CA GLU A 60 -27.20 12.11 -32.24
C GLU A 60 -26.28 12.44 -31.06
N SER A 61 -26.48 13.62 -30.47
CA SER A 61 -25.81 14.05 -29.23
C SER A 61 -26.15 13.06 -28.11
N PRO A 62 -25.15 12.51 -27.38
CA PRO A 62 -25.46 11.72 -26.21
C PRO A 62 -26.23 12.60 -25.22
N ALA A 63 -27.37 12.13 -24.75
CA ALA A 63 -28.08 12.74 -23.64
C ALA A 63 -27.09 12.85 -22.45
N GLU A 64 -26.91 14.09 -22.00
CA GLU A 64 -26.16 14.43 -20.81
C GLU A 64 -26.81 13.68 -19.61
N GLN A 65 -26.23 12.56 -19.21
CA GLN A 65 -26.64 11.88 -17.97
C GLN A 65 -26.36 12.86 -16.84
N ALA A 66 -27.43 13.32 -16.20
CA ALA A 66 -27.33 14.15 -15.01
C ALA A 66 -26.58 13.32 -13.92
N THR A 67 -25.28 13.56 -13.77
CA THR A 67 -24.50 13.02 -12.66
C THR A 67 -25.05 13.61 -11.38
N THR A 68 -25.62 12.78 -10.53
CA THR A 68 -26.06 13.17 -9.20
C THR A 68 -24.83 13.64 -8.43
N ALA A 69 -24.90 14.82 -7.80
CA ALA A 69 -23.79 15.30 -6.98
C ALA A 69 -23.46 14.26 -5.88
N PRO A 70 -22.17 14.01 -5.61
CA PRO A 70 -21.78 13.00 -4.61
C PRO A 70 -22.32 13.36 -3.22
N ILE A 71 -22.79 12.34 -2.50
CA ILE A 71 -23.10 12.48 -1.07
C ILE A 71 -21.78 12.37 -0.32
N SER A 72 -21.46 13.38 0.48
CA SER A 72 -20.22 13.45 1.23
C SER A 72 -20.51 13.94 2.64
N THR A 73 -20.24 13.08 3.62
CA THR A 73 -20.37 13.34 5.06
C THR A 73 -19.06 13.05 5.77
N ASP A 74 -19.02 13.20 7.08
CA ASP A 74 -17.82 12.85 7.87
C ASP A 74 -17.48 11.37 7.87
N THR A 75 -18.45 10.50 7.53
CA THR A 75 -18.32 9.03 7.59
C THR A 75 -18.74 8.33 6.31
N GLU A 76 -19.25 9.03 5.32
CA GLU A 76 -19.76 8.41 4.10
C GLU A 76 -19.38 9.22 2.87
N TYR A 77 -19.09 8.53 1.77
CA TYR A 77 -18.93 9.09 0.44
C TYR A 77 -19.61 8.16 -0.57
N HIS A 78 -20.53 8.70 -1.35
CA HIS A 78 -21.27 7.96 -2.39
C HIS A 78 -21.35 8.77 -3.67
N ASP A 79 -20.98 8.16 -4.76
CA ASP A 79 -21.27 8.60 -6.12
C ASP A 79 -21.56 7.39 -7.02
N ASP A 80 -21.60 7.59 -8.34
CA ASP A 80 -21.96 6.53 -9.30
C ASP A 80 -20.91 5.41 -9.39
N GLN A 81 -19.67 5.60 -8.89
CA GLN A 81 -18.55 4.69 -9.04
C GLN A 81 -17.98 4.21 -7.69
N ILE A 82 -18.15 4.99 -6.64
CA ILE A 82 -17.51 4.78 -5.35
C ILE A 82 -18.54 4.88 -4.23
N ASP A 83 -18.59 3.86 -3.39
CA ASP A 83 -19.35 3.83 -2.14
C ASP A 83 -18.39 3.54 -0.99
N ILE A 84 -18.29 4.44 -0.01
CA ILE A 84 -17.43 4.29 1.16
C ILE A 84 -18.22 4.59 2.42
N VAL A 85 -18.23 3.64 3.35
CA VAL A 85 -18.76 3.82 4.70
C VAL A 85 -17.65 3.64 5.72
N LEU A 86 -17.37 4.68 6.50
CA LEU A 86 -16.37 4.67 7.56
C LEU A 86 -17.03 4.39 8.92
N THR A 87 -16.67 3.28 9.55
CA THR A 87 -17.14 2.89 10.87
C THR A 87 -16.00 2.94 11.89
N THR A 88 -16.27 3.49 13.06
CA THR A 88 -15.38 3.43 14.23
C THR A 88 -15.92 2.44 15.23
N MET A 89 -15.09 1.47 15.63
CA MET A 89 -15.49 0.42 16.57
C MET A 89 -14.44 0.19 17.66
N ARG A 90 -14.81 -0.54 18.70
CA ARG A 90 -13.88 -0.97 19.76
C ARG A 90 -13.66 -2.47 19.66
N VAL A 91 -12.40 -2.87 19.56
CA VAL A 91 -11.96 -4.26 19.61
C VAL A 91 -10.99 -4.38 20.76
N GLU A 92 -11.32 -5.19 21.76
CA GLU A 92 -10.61 -5.22 23.03
C GLU A 92 -10.46 -3.78 23.61
N ASN A 93 -9.25 -3.40 24.00
CA ASN A 93 -8.98 -2.03 24.47
C ASN A 93 -8.38 -1.16 23.34
N THR A 94 -8.94 -1.21 22.13
CA THR A 94 -8.38 -0.53 20.96
C THR A 94 -9.48 0.06 20.08
N THR A 95 -9.31 1.30 19.66
CA THR A 95 -10.15 1.94 18.64
C THR A 95 -9.69 1.48 17.26
N VAL A 96 -10.62 1.04 16.44
CA VAL A 96 -10.40 0.59 15.07
C VAL A 96 -11.29 1.37 14.11
N TYR A 97 -10.72 1.78 13.02
CA TYR A 97 -11.39 2.48 11.92
C TYR A 97 -11.47 1.51 10.75
N VAL A 98 -12.67 1.26 10.30
CA VAL A 98 -12.98 0.36 9.20
C VAL A 98 -13.65 1.16 8.10
N ALA A 99 -13.02 1.23 6.95
CA ALA A 99 -13.64 1.71 5.74
C ALA A 99 -14.12 0.51 4.92
N ASP A 100 -15.43 0.38 4.78
CA ASP A 100 -16.10 -0.52 3.87
C ASP A 100 -16.21 0.19 2.52
N VAL A 101 -15.67 -0.40 1.46
CA VAL A 101 -15.44 0.26 0.18
C VAL A 101 -15.99 -0.60 -0.94
N GLN A 102 -16.91 -0.05 -1.71
CA GLN A 102 -17.37 -0.64 -2.97
C GLN A 102 -16.99 0.28 -4.13
N ILE A 103 -16.37 -0.26 -5.15
CA ILE A 103 -15.97 0.46 -6.37
C ILE A 103 -16.42 -0.29 -7.62
N ALA A 104 -16.83 0.47 -8.62
CA ALA A 104 -17.28 -0.08 -9.89
C ALA A 104 -16.12 -0.54 -10.79
N ASP A 105 -14.93 0.02 -10.60
CA ASP A 105 -13.74 -0.28 -11.40
C ASP A 105 -12.49 -0.32 -10.52
N ILE A 106 -11.66 -1.35 -10.70
CA ILE A 106 -10.43 -1.54 -9.92
C ILE A 106 -9.42 -0.40 -10.12
N SER A 107 -9.47 0.32 -11.23
CA SER A 107 -8.60 1.48 -11.46
C SER A 107 -8.81 2.61 -10.45
N LEU A 108 -9.87 2.56 -9.64
CA LEU A 108 -10.14 3.46 -8.52
C LEU A 108 -9.39 3.05 -7.24
N LEU A 109 -8.90 1.80 -7.13
CA LEU A 109 -7.99 1.34 -6.07
C LEU A 109 -6.55 1.49 -6.55
N LYS A 110 -5.90 2.51 -6.08
CA LYS A 110 -4.59 2.99 -6.54
C LYS A 110 -3.55 2.99 -5.43
N THR A 111 -2.31 3.19 -5.85
CA THR A 111 -1.20 3.51 -4.95
C THR A 111 -0.52 4.80 -5.40
N ALA A 112 0.05 5.55 -4.46
CA ALA A 112 0.89 6.70 -4.78
C ALA A 112 2.20 6.62 -3.99
N LEU A 113 3.29 7.06 -4.61
CA LEU A 113 4.62 7.09 -4.02
C LEU A 113 4.88 8.47 -3.42
N ALA A 114 5.61 8.54 -2.30
CA ALA A 114 6.06 9.79 -1.72
C ALA A 114 6.78 10.66 -2.76
N GLY A 115 6.44 11.96 -2.82
CA GLY A 115 6.97 12.89 -3.82
C GLY A 115 6.72 12.44 -5.27
N ASN A 116 5.74 11.57 -5.49
CA ASN A 116 5.44 10.97 -6.80
C ASN A 116 6.68 10.35 -7.49
N THR A 117 7.60 9.81 -6.68
CA THR A 117 8.90 9.35 -7.14
C THR A 117 9.25 7.98 -6.56
N TYR A 118 9.66 7.04 -7.40
CA TYR A 118 10.22 5.78 -6.94
C TYR A 118 11.61 6.01 -6.38
N ALA A 119 11.75 5.95 -5.07
CA ALA A 119 13.02 6.25 -4.41
C ALA A 119 13.17 5.48 -3.10
N ARG A 120 14.43 5.32 -2.67
CA ARG A 120 14.78 4.86 -1.33
C ARG A 120 14.89 6.06 -0.39
N ASN A 121 14.45 5.88 0.86
CA ASN A 121 14.50 6.91 1.91
C ASN A 121 13.71 8.20 1.61
N LEU A 122 12.85 8.19 0.59
CA LEU A 122 11.90 9.27 0.33
C LEU A 122 10.58 8.94 1.01
N THR A 123 10.13 9.82 1.89
CA THR A 123 8.90 9.61 2.66
C THR A 123 8.14 10.92 2.85
N GLU A 124 6.81 10.85 2.85
CA GLU A 124 5.89 11.95 3.19
C GLU A 124 4.78 11.41 4.11
N SER A 125 4.05 12.28 4.81
CA SER A 125 2.89 11.83 5.58
C SER A 125 1.80 11.27 4.65
N THR A 126 1.02 10.31 5.15
CA THR A 126 -0.12 9.76 4.43
C THR A 126 -1.09 10.85 3.99
N SER A 127 -1.33 11.85 4.85
CA SER A 127 -2.21 12.98 4.54
C SER A 127 -1.71 13.86 3.39
N VAL A 128 -0.39 14.10 3.31
CA VAL A 128 0.20 14.87 2.20
C VAL A 128 0.11 14.09 0.89
N GLN A 129 0.47 12.80 0.92
CA GLN A 129 0.36 11.94 -0.28
C GLN A 129 -1.09 11.81 -0.74
N ALA A 130 -2.05 11.63 0.20
CA ALA A 130 -3.47 11.57 -0.12
C ALA A 130 -3.98 12.86 -0.78
N ALA A 131 -3.58 14.03 -0.26
CA ALA A 131 -3.94 15.32 -0.85
C ALA A 131 -3.35 15.49 -2.25
N ASN A 132 -2.08 15.12 -2.45
CA ASN A 132 -1.40 15.21 -3.74
C ASN A 132 -2.01 14.26 -4.78
N ALA A 133 -2.53 13.11 -4.34
CA ALA A 133 -3.16 12.11 -5.20
C ALA A 133 -4.67 12.37 -5.45
N GLY A 134 -5.27 13.37 -4.79
CA GLY A 134 -6.72 13.60 -4.85
C GLY A 134 -7.54 12.46 -4.23
N ALA A 135 -7.00 11.79 -3.23
CA ALA A 135 -7.63 10.63 -2.61
C ALA A 135 -8.89 10.99 -1.82
N ILE A 136 -9.96 10.22 -1.99
CA ILE A 136 -11.16 10.28 -1.15
C ILE A 136 -10.89 9.54 0.18
N LEU A 137 -10.28 8.35 0.08
CA LEU A 137 -9.83 7.53 1.20
C LEU A 137 -8.40 7.09 0.96
N ALA A 138 -7.53 7.13 1.97
CA ALA A 138 -6.18 6.60 1.89
C ALA A 138 -5.73 5.95 3.21
N ILE A 139 -4.89 4.94 3.09
CA ILE A 139 -4.12 4.36 4.18
C ILE A 139 -2.63 4.31 3.79
N ASN A 140 -1.72 4.21 4.76
CA ASN A 140 -0.30 3.98 4.46
C ASN A 140 -0.08 2.64 3.75
N GLY A 141 0.97 2.57 2.94
CA GLY A 141 1.34 1.38 2.15
C GLY A 141 2.25 0.39 2.89
N ASP A 142 3.16 -0.24 2.13
CA ASP A 142 3.95 -1.40 2.55
C ASP A 142 5.41 -1.14 2.93
N TYR A 143 5.83 0.13 2.96
CA TYR A 143 7.19 0.48 3.38
C TYR A 143 8.30 0.07 2.39
N TYR A 144 8.00 -0.02 1.09
CA TYR A 144 8.96 -0.47 0.06
C TYR A 144 10.27 0.35 0.03
N GLY A 145 10.21 1.64 0.35
CA GLY A 145 11.32 2.57 0.24
C GLY A 145 12.43 2.37 1.27
N ALA A 146 12.20 1.57 2.30
CA ALA A 146 13.22 1.18 3.27
C ALA A 146 13.79 -0.23 3.02
N GLN A 147 13.22 -0.96 2.06
CA GLN A 147 13.63 -2.32 1.74
C GLN A 147 14.40 -2.37 0.41
N GLU A 148 15.36 -3.29 0.30
CA GLU A 148 16.13 -3.52 -0.93
C GLU A 148 15.50 -4.61 -1.81
N ARG A 149 14.66 -5.45 -1.23
CA ARG A 149 13.97 -6.58 -1.87
C ARG A 149 12.48 -6.52 -1.58
N GLY A 150 11.73 -7.39 -2.22
CA GLY A 150 10.28 -7.41 -2.25
C GLY A 150 9.76 -6.78 -3.54
N TYR A 151 8.78 -7.41 -4.15
CA TYR A 151 8.19 -6.91 -5.40
C TYR A 151 7.52 -5.56 -5.18
N VAL A 152 7.74 -4.63 -6.11
CA VAL A 152 7.05 -3.35 -6.14
C VAL A 152 6.40 -3.18 -7.51
N LEU A 153 5.10 -3.43 -7.57
CA LEU A 153 4.28 -3.19 -8.74
C LEU A 153 3.15 -2.26 -8.30
N ARG A 154 3.04 -1.10 -8.95
CA ARG A 154 2.10 -0.05 -8.58
C ARG A 154 1.37 0.44 -9.81
N ASN A 155 0.04 0.38 -9.78
CA ASN A 155 -0.84 0.81 -10.89
C ASN A 155 -0.41 0.22 -12.25
N GLY A 156 -0.08 -1.08 -12.27
CA GLY A 156 0.37 -1.80 -13.46
C GLY A 156 1.83 -1.55 -13.87
N VAL A 157 2.58 -0.69 -13.15
CA VAL A 157 4.00 -0.41 -13.44
C VAL A 157 4.90 -1.21 -12.50
N LEU A 158 5.80 -2.01 -13.06
CA LEU A 158 6.81 -2.75 -12.30
C LEU A 158 8.00 -1.85 -11.97
N TYR A 159 8.22 -1.61 -10.68
CA TYR A 159 9.34 -0.81 -10.17
C TYR A 159 10.48 -1.69 -9.64
N ARG A 160 10.19 -2.84 -9.04
CA ARG A 160 11.20 -3.76 -8.50
C ARG A 160 10.78 -5.20 -8.68
N ALA A 161 11.63 -6.00 -9.34
CA ALA A 161 11.43 -7.42 -9.62
C ALA A 161 12.21 -8.35 -8.65
N SER A 162 13.04 -7.81 -7.77
CA SER A 162 13.84 -8.61 -6.85
C SER A 162 13.01 -9.12 -5.68
N ALA A 163 12.81 -10.44 -5.62
CA ALA A 163 12.01 -11.09 -4.57
C ALA A 163 12.68 -11.02 -3.19
N GLN A 164 11.85 -10.90 -2.16
CA GLN A 164 12.18 -11.29 -0.79
C GLN A 164 11.66 -12.70 -0.54
N SER A 165 12.42 -13.70 -0.99
CA SER A 165 12.00 -15.10 -1.01
C SER A 165 11.43 -15.58 0.33
N GLY A 166 10.31 -16.29 0.26
CA GLY A 166 9.64 -16.85 1.43
C GLY A 166 8.76 -15.88 2.20
N THR A 167 8.56 -14.64 1.70
CA THR A 167 7.65 -13.66 2.28
C THR A 167 6.33 -13.67 1.53
N ASP A 168 5.23 -13.60 2.26
CA ASP A 168 3.91 -13.38 1.64
C ASP A 168 3.88 -12.02 0.95
N ALA A 169 3.25 -11.95 -0.22
CA ALA A 169 2.90 -10.72 -0.90
C ALA A 169 1.43 -10.73 -1.32
N LEU A 170 0.79 -9.57 -1.23
CA LEU A 170 -0.55 -9.35 -1.76
C LEU A 170 -0.45 -8.95 -3.23
N VAL A 171 -1.07 -9.72 -4.10
CA VAL A 171 -1.31 -9.38 -5.51
C VAL A 171 -2.76 -8.95 -5.67
N ILE A 172 -2.97 -7.77 -6.23
CA ILE A 172 -4.28 -7.27 -6.68
C ILE A 172 -4.27 -7.35 -8.20
N GLY A 173 -5.16 -8.15 -8.78
CA GLY A 173 -5.31 -8.29 -10.22
C GLY A 173 -6.00 -7.09 -10.87
N ALA A 174 -5.85 -6.93 -12.17
CA ALA A 174 -6.62 -5.97 -12.96
C ALA A 174 -8.13 -6.29 -13.00
N ASP A 175 -8.49 -7.52 -12.62
CA ASP A 175 -9.87 -7.98 -12.37
C ASP A 175 -10.38 -7.60 -10.97
N GLY A 176 -9.58 -6.93 -10.16
CA GLY A 176 -9.93 -6.55 -8.79
C GLY A 176 -9.77 -7.64 -7.75
N ASN A 177 -9.40 -8.87 -8.14
CA ASN A 177 -9.28 -9.98 -7.21
C ASN A 177 -7.94 -9.94 -6.45
N PHE A 178 -8.03 -10.23 -5.15
CA PHE A 178 -6.88 -10.36 -4.27
C PHE A 178 -6.41 -11.80 -4.21
N ARG A 179 -5.09 -11.99 -4.28
CA ARG A 179 -4.47 -13.29 -4.00
C ARG A 179 -3.17 -13.11 -3.22
N ILE A 180 -2.88 -14.06 -2.36
CA ILE A 180 -1.61 -14.11 -1.62
C ILE A 180 -0.68 -15.08 -2.34
N ILE A 181 0.54 -14.63 -2.58
CA ILE A 181 1.63 -15.43 -3.12
C ILE A 181 2.81 -15.48 -2.14
N THR A 182 3.70 -16.45 -2.33
CA THR A 182 5.02 -16.45 -1.72
C THR A 182 6.01 -15.85 -2.73
N GLU A 183 6.69 -14.77 -2.38
CA GLU A 183 7.69 -14.17 -3.26
C GLU A 183 8.82 -15.13 -3.57
N GLY A 184 9.22 -15.14 -4.83
CA GLY A 184 10.24 -16.03 -5.37
C GLY A 184 9.68 -17.33 -5.98
N GLU A 185 8.45 -17.75 -5.64
CA GLU A 185 7.78 -18.86 -6.31
C GLU A 185 7.20 -18.46 -7.68
N THR A 186 6.65 -17.24 -7.76
CA THR A 186 6.20 -16.64 -9.02
C THR A 186 7.02 -15.37 -9.28
N SER A 187 7.59 -15.21 -10.46
CA SER A 187 8.38 -14.02 -10.78
C SER A 187 7.50 -12.78 -10.97
N ALA A 188 8.04 -11.58 -10.69
CA ALA A 188 7.33 -10.33 -10.91
C ALA A 188 6.90 -10.16 -12.39
N ASP A 189 7.74 -10.59 -13.34
CA ASP A 189 7.42 -10.58 -14.78
C ASP A 189 6.22 -11.47 -15.12
N THR A 190 6.08 -12.60 -14.44
CA THR A 190 4.93 -13.48 -14.60
C THR A 190 3.67 -12.82 -14.06
N LEU A 191 3.75 -12.18 -12.88
CA LEU A 191 2.63 -11.45 -12.31
C LEU A 191 2.13 -10.32 -13.22
N VAL A 192 3.06 -9.56 -13.83
CA VAL A 192 2.69 -8.52 -14.81
C VAL A 192 1.97 -9.12 -16.02
N ARG A 193 2.49 -10.23 -16.58
CA ARG A 193 1.84 -10.91 -17.71
C ARG A 193 0.47 -11.50 -17.37
N GLU A 194 0.25 -11.86 -16.11
CA GLU A 194 -1.03 -12.33 -15.59
C GLU A 194 -2.00 -11.19 -15.27
N GLY A 195 -1.60 -9.93 -15.50
CA GLY A 195 -2.45 -8.78 -15.28
C GLY A 195 -2.49 -8.29 -13.83
N ALA A 196 -1.40 -8.47 -13.07
CA ALA A 196 -1.32 -7.86 -11.75
C ALA A 196 -1.35 -6.32 -11.87
N TRP A 197 -2.21 -5.70 -11.07
CA TRP A 197 -2.38 -4.24 -10.96
C TRP A 197 -1.50 -3.65 -9.86
N GLN A 198 -1.49 -4.31 -8.69
CA GLN A 198 -0.63 -3.95 -7.54
C GLN A 198 0.05 -5.21 -7.01
N VAL A 199 1.26 -5.06 -6.47
CA VAL A 199 1.89 -6.05 -5.59
C VAL A 199 2.46 -5.33 -4.39
N LEU A 200 1.96 -5.67 -3.20
CA LEU A 200 2.36 -5.10 -1.92
C LEU A 200 3.09 -6.15 -1.09
N THR A 201 4.24 -5.76 -0.52
CA THR A 201 5.11 -6.68 0.23
C THR A 201 5.42 -6.14 1.62
N PHE A 202 4.73 -6.66 2.62
CA PHE A 202 4.98 -6.39 4.06
C PHE A 202 4.67 -7.65 4.87
N GLY A 203 3.38 -8.02 4.92
CA GLY A 203 2.91 -9.26 5.52
C GLY A 203 2.79 -9.27 7.06
N PRO A 204 2.41 -10.41 7.58
CA PRO A 204 1.97 -11.60 6.85
C PRO A 204 0.58 -11.46 6.22
N ALA A 205 0.16 -12.49 5.45
CA ALA A 205 -1.24 -12.66 5.13
C ALA A 205 -2.04 -12.91 6.41
N LEU A 206 -3.21 -12.29 6.52
CA LEU A 206 -4.08 -12.38 7.70
C LEU A 206 -5.19 -13.40 7.51
N VAL A 207 -5.81 -13.37 6.32
CA VAL A 207 -6.91 -14.26 5.92
C VAL A 207 -6.65 -14.75 4.51
N LYS A 208 -6.84 -16.05 4.28
CA LYS A 208 -6.86 -16.70 2.95
C LYS A 208 -8.10 -17.58 2.88
N ASP A 209 -8.87 -17.48 1.81
CA ASP A 209 -10.10 -18.26 1.60
C ASP A 209 -11.06 -18.19 2.81
N GLY A 210 -11.20 -16.99 3.41
CA GLY A 210 -12.04 -16.76 4.57
C GLY A 210 -11.51 -17.37 5.87
N GLN A 211 -10.27 -17.90 5.89
CA GLN A 211 -9.67 -18.52 7.07
C GLN A 211 -8.49 -17.70 7.60
N VAL A 212 -8.41 -17.52 8.91
CA VAL A 212 -7.27 -16.88 9.58
C VAL A 212 -6.02 -17.71 9.37
N THR A 213 -4.96 -17.08 8.84
CA THR A 213 -3.67 -17.75 8.55
C THR A 213 -2.59 -17.44 9.57
N VAL A 214 -2.77 -16.40 10.38
CA VAL A 214 -1.78 -15.99 11.41
C VAL A 214 -1.77 -16.98 12.56
N SER A 215 -0.59 -17.53 12.82
CA SER A 215 -0.30 -18.38 13.98
C SER A 215 0.47 -17.60 15.06
N SER A 216 0.61 -18.18 16.24
CA SER A 216 1.45 -17.58 17.31
C SER A 216 2.93 -17.50 16.93
N SER A 217 3.40 -18.30 15.97
CA SER A 217 4.77 -18.26 15.46
C SER A 217 5.04 -17.11 14.50
N ASP A 218 4.01 -16.53 13.89
CA ASP A 218 4.14 -15.37 12.99
C ASP A 218 4.27 -14.06 13.77
N GLU A 219 3.92 -14.07 15.04
CA GLU A 219 4.08 -12.94 15.95
C GLU A 219 5.48 -12.99 16.59
N VAL A 220 6.49 -12.45 15.92
CA VAL A 220 7.87 -12.44 16.41
C VAL A 220 8.33 -11.04 16.86
N GLY A 221 9.07 -10.99 17.96
CA GLY A 221 9.65 -9.76 18.48
C GLY A 221 8.59 -8.72 18.86
N ARG A 222 8.75 -7.49 18.36
CA ARG A 222 7.81 -6.39 18.64
C ARG A 222 6.43 -6.58 18.00
N ALA A 223 6.33 -7.42 16.99
CA ALA A 223 5.05 -7.74 16.35
C ALA A 223 4.11 -8.55 17.26
N MET A 224 4.66 -9.29 18.23
CA MET A 224 3.88 -10.03 19.24
C MET A 224 3.14 -9.10 20.21
N THR A 225 3.61 -7.87 20.38
CA THR A 225 2.93 -6.90 21.24
C THR A 225 1.82 -6.19 20.49
N SER A 226 0.78 -5.78 21.20
CA SER A 226 -0.27 -4.92 20.65
C SER A 226 0.33 -3.64 20.08
N ASN A 227 0.01 -3.35 18.83
CA ASN A 227 0.50 -2.18 18.09
C ASN A 227 -0.63 -1.53 17.29
N PRO A 228 -0.50 -0.25 16.88
CA PRO A 228 -1.27 0.26 15.76
C PRO A 228 -1.04 -0.63 14.53
N ARG A 229 -2.11 -0.92 13.79
CA ARG A 229 -2.09 -1.82 12.63
C ARG A 229 -2.75 -1.17 11.44
N THR A 230 -2.33 -1.59 10.25
CA THR A 230 -2.96 -1.25 8.98
C THR A 230 -3.16 -2.53 8.19
N ALA A 231 -4.35 -2.73 7.65
CA ALA A 231 -4.67 -3.89 6.82
C ALA A 231 -5.56 -3.50 5.65
N ILE A 232 -5.46 -4.28 4.60
CA ILE A 232 -6.38 -4.25 3.46
C ILE A 232 -6.95 -5.65 3.26
N GLY A 233 -8.23 -5.73 2.86
CA GLY A 233 -8.89 -7.00 2.57
C GLY A 233 -9.90 -6.91 1.44
N GLN A 234 -10.29 -8.06 0.92
CA GLN A 234 -11.34 -8.22 -0.07
C GLN A 234 -12.44 -9.12 0.49
N ILE A 235 -13.69 -8.66 0.41
CA ILE A 235 -14.89 -9.45 0.72
C ILE A 235 -15.37 -10.19 -0.53
N SER A 236 -15.47 -9.47 -1.64
CA SER A 236 -15.84 -9.97 -2.96
C SER A 236 -15.28 -9.06 -4.05
N GLU A 237 -15.51 -9.36 -5.31
CA GLU A 237 -15.15 -8.50 -6.42
C GLU A 237 -15.75 -7.08 -6.22
N GLY A 238 -14.92 -6.05 -6.38
CA GLY A 238 -15.30 -4.66 -6.18
C GLY A 238 -15.56 -4.25 -4.72
N HIS A 239 -15.49 -5.15 -3.73
CA HIS A 239 -15.82 -4.90 -2.34
C HIS A 239 -14.61 -5.14 -1.43
N TYR A 240 -14.11 -4.07 -0.82
CA TYR A 240 -12.84 -4.06 -0.08
C TYR A 240 -13.00 -3.49 1.32
N LEU A 241 -12.07 -3.85 2.20
CA LEU A 241 -11.91 -3.32 3.54
C LEU A 241 -10.55 -2.65 3.68
N LEU A 242 -10.54 -1.39 4.10
CA LEU A 242 -9.32 -0.71 4.55
C LEU A 242 -9.46 -0.48 6.06
N VAL A 243 -8.54 -1.04 6.84
CA VAL A 243 -8.64 -1.07 8.30
C VAL A 243 -7.38 -0.49 8.94
N VAL A 244 -7.57 0.46 9.86
CA VAL A 244 -6.49 1.02 10.69
C VAL A 244 -6.89 0.95 12.15
N SER A 245 -6.01 0.48 13.03
CA SER A 245 -6.19 0.56 14.46
C SER A 245 -5.25 1.57 15.10
N ASP A 246 -5.74 2.29 16.10
CA ASP A 246 -4.91 3.03 17.03
C ASP A 246 -4.07 2.08 17.91
N GLY A 247 -3.12 2.62 18.66
CA GLY A 247 -2.37 1.83 19.63
C GLY A 247 -1.36 2.66 20.42
N ARG A 248 -0.64 1.99 21.32
CA ARG A 248 0.44 2.57 22.14
C ARG A 248 -0.02 3.66 23.10
N THR A 249 -1.31 3.86 23.29
CA THR A 249 -1.87 4.83 24.24
C THR A 249 -2.65 4.09 25.35
N LYS A 250 -3.09 4.82 26.38
CA LYS A 250 -3.94 4.26 27.43
C LYS A 250 -5.35 3.98 26.94
N GLU A 251 -5.80 4.77 25.98
CA GLU A 251 -7.13 4.70 25.36
C GLU A 251 -7.20 3.58 24.31
N SER A 252 -6.06 3.26 23.71
CA SER A 252 -5.94 2.24 22.66
C SER A 252 -4.58 1.55 22.78
N THR A 253 -4.56 0.29 23.19
CA THR A 253 -3.30 -0.47 23.33
C THR A 253 -2.74 -0.93 21.99
N GLY A 254 -3.61 -1.12 21.01
CA GLY A 254 -3.33 -1.69 19.69
C GLY A 254 -3.77 -3.15 19.59
N LEU A 255 -3.61 -3.74 18.43
CA LEU A 255 -3.96 -5.14 18.14
C LEU A 255 -2.72 -5.99 17.91
N SER A 256 -2.79 -7.26 18.33
CA SER A 256 -1.88 -8.30 17.83
C SER A 256 -2.21 -8.64 16.36
N LEU A 257 -1.31 -9.32 15.65
CA LEU A 257 -1.62 -9.78 14.28
C LEU A 257 -2.79 -10.76 14.27
N ARG A 258 -2.87 -11.60 15.29
CA ARG A 258 -3.97 -12.57 15.43
C ARG A 258 -5.32 -11.86 15.62
N GLN A 259 -5.40 -10.87 16.51
CA GLN A 259 -6.60 -10.08 16.72
C GLN A 259 -7.02 -9.31 15.46
N LEU A 260 -6.05 -8.76 14.72
CA LEU A 260 -6.31 -8.11 13.44
C LEU A 260 -6.88 -9.11 12.40
N ALA A 261 -6.30 -10.31 12.31
CA ALA A 261 -6.76 -11.35 11.39
C ALA A 261 -8.18 -11.83 11.72
N GLU A 262 -8.48 -12.06 13.00
CA GLU A 262 -9.81 -12.43 13.48
C GLU A 262 -10.84 -11.32 13.21
N LEU A 263 -10.44 -10.06 13.37
CA LEU A 263 -11.28 -8.92 13.01
C LEU A 263 -11.57 -8.91 11.50
N MET A 264 -10.54 -9.01 10.65
CA MET A 264 -10.74 -9.02 9.19
C MET A 264 -11.65 -10.17 8.76
N GLN A 265 -11.48 -11.36 9.34
CA GLN A 265 -12.37 -12.50 9.11
C GLN A 265 -13.82 -12.20 9.53
N SER A 266 -14.02 -11.62 10.72
CA SER A 266 -15.35 -11.28 11.25
C SER A 266 -16.07 -10.22 10.41
N LEU A 267 -15.32 -9.35 9.72
CA LEU A 267 -15.84 -8.38 8.74
C LEU A 267 -16.16 -9.01 7.38
N GLY A 268 -15.90 -10.30 7.19
CA GLY A 268 -16.24 -11.03 5.97
C GLY A 268 -15.11 -11.14 4.94
N ALA A 269 -13.89 -10.69 5.26
CA ALA A 269 -12.78 -10.77 4.31
C ALA A 269 -12.49 -12.21 3.89
N GLN A 270 -12.45 -12.45 2.59
CA GLN A 270 -11.99 -13.71 2.00
C GLN A 270 -10.46 -13.73 1.88
N VAL A 271 -9.87 -12.58 1.56
CA VAL A 271 -8.42 -12.36 1.56
C VAL A 271 -8.14 -11.10 2.37
N ALA A 272 -7.17 -11.14 3.30
CA ALA A 272 -6.70 -9.96 4.01
C ALA A 272 -5.19 -9.99 4.22
N TYR A 273 -4.59 -8.81 4.19
CA TYR A 273 -3.15 -8.64 4.25
C TYR A 273 -2.73 -7.49 5.17
N ASN A 274 -1.68 -7.72 5.96
CA ASN A 274 -1.13 -6.72 6.86
C ASN A 274 -0.13 -5.82 6.13
N LEU A 275 -0.30 -4.51 6.30
CA LEU A 275 0.60 -3.47 5.80
C LEU A 275 1.47 -2.88 6.91
N ASP A 276 2.31 -1.87 6.60
CA ASP A 276 3.16 -1.24 7.61
C ASP A 276 2.30 -0.67 8.75
N GLY A 277 2.72 -0.96 9.94
CA GLY A 277 2.00 -0.66 11.16
C GLY A 277 2.73 0.33 12.08
N GLY A 278 2.33 0.31 13.35
CA GLY A 278 2.94 1.15 14.36
C GLY A 278 2.72 2.64 14.09
N GLY A 279 3.80 3.42 14.05
CA GLY A 279 3.71 4.87 13.82
C GLY A 279 3.24 5.27 12.44
N SER A 280 3.27 4.35 11.45
CA SER A 280 2.78 4.59 10.09
C SER A 280 1.27 4.48 9.98
N SER A 281 0.61 3.68 10.87
CA SER A 281 -0.83 3.43 10.79
C SER A 281 -1.64 4.72 10.76
N THR A 282 -2.06 5.10 9.57
CA THR A 282 -2.80 6.34 9.32
C THR A 282 -3.89 6.09 8.29
N MET A 283 -5.08 6.58 8.57
CA MET A 283 -6.21 6.62 7.63
C MET A 283 -6.61 8.07 7.40
N VAL A 284 -6.73 8.44 6.15
CA VAL A 284 -7.21 9.76 5.69
C VAL A 284 -8.52 9.56 4.96
N PHE A 285 -9.56 10.27 5.36
CA PHE A 285 -10.84 10.27 4.69
C PHE A 285 -11.27 11.70 4.40
N GLN A 286 -11.54 11.99 3.13
CA GLN A 286 -11.94 13.32 2.63
C GLN A 286 -11.00 14.43 3.15
N GLY A 287 -9.68 14.20 3.00
CA GLY A 287 -8.63 15.15 3.37
C GLY A 287 -8.35 15.26 4.87
N ARG A 288 -8.99 14.45 5.74
CA ARG A 288 -8.79 14.47 7.18
C ARG A 288 -8.20 13.16 7.69
N VAL A 289 -7.19 13.23 8.55
CA VAL A 289 -6.72 12.06 9.32
C VAL A 289 -7.81 11.70 10.33
N VAL A 290 -8.31 10.46 10.25
CA VAL A 290 -9.47 10.02 11.06
C VAL A 290 -9.08 9.23 12.30
N ASN A 291 -7.88 8.67 12.35
CA ASN A 291 -7.34 7.94 13.50
C ASN A 291 -6.34 8.80 14.32
N ASN A 292 -5.71 8.22 15.34
CA ASN A 292 -4.72 8.90 16.20
C ASN A 292 -3.32 8.30 16.00
N PRO A 293 -2.62 8.61 14.88
CA PRO A 293 -1.32 8.03 14.59
C PRO A 293 -0.27 8.44 15.63
N THR A 294 0.49 7.47 16.12
CA THR A 294 1.55 7.74 17.09
C THR A 294 2.71 6.74 17.00
N THR A 295 3.94 7.25 17.05
CA THR A 295 5.14 6.41 17.07
C THR A 295 5.49 5.97 18.51
N ASN A 296 5.26 6.80 19.48
CA ASN A 296 5.75 6.60 20.86
C ASN A 296 4.67 6.63 21.95
N GLY A 297 3.39 6.79 21.57
CA GLY A 297 2.26 6.89 22.50
C GLY A 297 2.16 8.21 23.26
N ARG A 298 3.04 9.19 22.99
CA ARG A 298 3.09 10.47 23.71
C ARG A 298 2.57 11.65 22.90
N SER A 299 2.75 11.60 21.60
CA SER A 299 2.29 12.63 20.67
C SER A 299 1.52 12.01 19.52
N ILE A 300 0.36 12.58 19.22
CA ILE A 300 -0.43 12.20 18.05
C ILE A 300 0.15 12.93 16.86
N ARG A 301 0.80 12.17 15.97
CA ARG A 301 1.42 12.69 14.74
C ARG A 301 1.71 11.55 13.79
N GLU A 302 1.42 11.75 12.52
CA GLU A 302 1.79 10.84 11.45
C GLU A 302 3.31 10.61 11.39
N ARG A 303 3.72 9.39 11.10
CA ARG A 303 5.06 9.06 10.62
C ARG A 303 5.03 9.12 9.09
N SER A 304 6.05 9.75 8.49
CA SER A 304 6.20 9.72 7.04
C SER A 304 6.43 8.31 6.52
N VAL A 305 5.82 7.99 5.38
CA VAL A 305 5.79 6.68 4.74
C VAL A 305 6.19 6.78 3.27
N SER A 306 6.61 5.67 2.67
CA SER A 306 7.11 5.63 1.30
C SER A 306 6.01 5.68 0.26
N ASP A 307 4.82 5.17 0.61
CA ASP A 307 3.67 5.07 -0.28
C ASP A 307 2.36 4.98 0.48
N ILE A 308 1.28 5.13 -0.25
CA ILE A 308 -0.10 4.97 0.22
C ILE A 308 -0.87 4.02 -0.70
N VAL A 309 -1.91 3.40 -0.14
CA VAL A 309 -3.01 2.79 -0.89
C VAL A 309 -4.22 3.71 -0.75
N TYR A 310 -4.90 4.01 -1.86
CA TYR A 310 -6.00 4.96 -1.83
C TYR A 310 -7.12 4.65 -2.82
N ILE A 311 -8.30 5.19 -2.53
CA ILE A 311 -9.46 5.21 -3.40
C ILE A 311 -9.63 6.64 -3.93
N GLY A 312 -9.77 6.78 -5.25
CA GLY A 312 -9.96 8.08 -5.91
C GLY A 312 -9.87 8.00 -7.43
N TYR A 313 -10.19 9.09 -8.08
CA TYR A 313 -10.22 9.26 -9.55
C TYR A 313 -8.84 9.51 -10.15
#